data_1638f374debbb20381f222214a11dd96
#
_entry.id   1638f374debbb20381f222214a11dd96
#
_cell.length_a   1.000
_cell.length_b   1.000
_cell.length_c   1.000
_cell.angle_alpha   90.00
_cell.angle_beta   90.00
_cell.angle_gamma   90.00
#
_symmetry.space_group_name_H-M   'P 1'
#
loop_
_entity.id
_entity.type
_entity.pdbx_description
1 polymer ?
#
loop_
_entity_poly.entity_id
_entity_poly.type
_entity_poly.pdbx_seq_one_letter_code
_entity_poly.pdbx_strand_id
1 'polypeptide(L)'
;MNGPGLGQMSLFPPEPAPEPLLCWLWLAHTLGAGSGHAGQVLDAFGGAQEAWEARESDAFRAAAGIPAAQRASLPGNTPEHYRAFARRCAARGIRILPYDDPDYPLAFSRIPDMPLVLYCTGDPRWLNEPATIGMVGSRKPTEYGQQAAADLGGALAKAGAVIVSGLADGLDSAGHRAAVREHCPTIGVLGVPIDRTYPASNRELRRQIERKGCVISEYPPESEPVGRNGFLQRNRLIAALSSALVVVEAQEKSGTMSTVNHAERYGKPVYAVPGSIFSPNSQGTNALLREGRAKAVCKAEDLFGVLGLRPVAARAEERTAAAPLSENERRVLACIGPQARGVEELGSQSGLPTALLLGTLMKLELSGRVLCLPGKRYILR
;
A
#
# COMPACT_ATOMS: atom_id res chain seq x y z
N MET A 1 -27.47 20.15 51.36
CA MET A 1 -27.29 21.05 50.22
C MET A 1 -25.80 21.03 49.86
N ASN A 2 -25.41 20.17 48.97
CA ASN A 2 -24.05 20.11 48.43
C ASN A 2 -24.11 20.64 47.00
N GLY A 3 -23.47 21.79 46.78
CA GLY A 3 -23.38 22.44 45.48
C GLY A 3 -22.52 21.66 44.51
N PRO A 4 -22.72 21.84 43.18
CA PRO A 4 -21.95 21.16 42.18
C PRO A 4 -20.51 21.63 42.15
N GLY A 5 -19.57 20.68 42.20
CA GLY A 5 -18.13 20.93 42.12
C GLY A 5 -17.77 21.68 40.85
N LEU A 6 -17.16 22.83 41.02
CA LEU A 6 -16.50 23.61 39.97
C LEU A 6 -15.36 22.75 39.37
N GLY A 7 -15.53 22.25 38.17
CA GLY A 7 -14.45 21.66 37.39
C GLY A 7 -13.30 22.68 37.29
N GLN A 8 -12.09 22.25 37.59
CA GLN A 8 -10.89 23.06 37.42
C GLN A 8 -10.76 23.42 35.93
N MET A 9 -11.15 24.64 35.58
CA MET A 9 -10.76 25.25 34.31
C MET A 9 -9.25 25.41 34.34
N SER A 10 -8.56 24.73 33.42
CA SER A 10 -7.13 24.96 33.17
C SER A 10 -6.91 26.44 32.87
N LEU A 11 -6.07 27.11 33.69
CA LEU A 11 -5.70 28.52 33.54
C LEU A 11 -4.78 28.80 32.34
N PHE A 12 -4.38 27.77 31.64
CA PHE A 12 -3.56 27.89 30.44
C PHE A 12 -4.39 27.57 29.21
N PRO A 13 -4.27 28.35 28.10
CA PRO A 13 -4.87 27.98 26.83
C PRO A 13 -4.33 26.60 26.43
N PRO A 14 -5.14 25.73 25.80
CA PRO A 14 -4.67 24.46 25.33
C PRO A 14 -3.46 24.71 24.42
N GLU A 15 -2.39 23.91 24.61
CA GLU A 15 -1.25 23.97 23.69
C GLU A 15 -1.76 23.73 22.27
N PRO A 16 -1.28 24.51 21.27
CA PRO A 16 -1.68 24.30 19.89
C PRO A 16 -1.38 22.85 19.48
N ALA A 17 -2.31 22.26 18.72
CA ALA A 17 -2.12 20.91 18.22
C ALA A 17 -0.79 20.80 17.45
N PRO A 18 -0.03 19.70 17.62
CA PRO A 18 1.21 19.52 16.90
C PRO A 18 0.97 19.39 15.38
N GLU A 19 2.05 19.50 14.60
CA GLU A 19 2.03 19.28 13.16
C GLU A 19 1.32 17.97 12.80
N PRO A 20 0.50 17.90 11.72
CA PRO A 20 -0.31 16.71 11.39
C PRO A 20 0.49 15.40 11.37
N LEU A 21 1.69 15.40 10.80
CA LEU A 21 2.56 14.22 10.78
C LEU A 21 2.85 13.68 12.19
N LEU A 22 3.03 14.56 13.17
CA LEU A 22 3.34 14.12 14.54
C LEU A 22 2.14 13.47 15.22
N CYS A 23 0.94 13.95 14.90
CA CYS A 23 -0.32 13.36 15.37
C CYS A 23 -0.49 11.95 14.76
N TRP A 24 -0.21 11.77 13.47
CA TRP A 24 -0.25 10.45 12.82
C TRP A 24 0.76 9.47 13.40
N LEU A 25 1.99 9.91 13.65
CA LEU A 25 3.03 9.08 14.29
C LEU A 25 2.63 8.66 15.70
N TRP A 26 2.08 9.58 16.48
CA TRP A 26 1.57 9.30 17.81
C TRP A 26 0.42 8.28 17.76
N LEU A 27 -0.56 8.49 16.87
CA LEU A 27 -1.72 7.61 16.76
C LEU A 27 -1.31 6.20 16.30
N ALA A 28 -0.45 6.10 15.28
CA ALA A 28 0.08 4.83 14.82
C ALA A 28 0.88 4.09 15.91
N HIS A 29 1.66 4.82 16.69
CA HIS A 29 2.41 4.26 17.83
C HIS A 29 1.47 3.78 18.95
N THR A 30 0.42 4.55 19.21
CA THR A 30 -0.58 4.23 20.26
C THR A 30 -1.36 2.96 19.90
N LEU A 31 -1.82 2.83 18.67
CA LEU A 31 -2.63 1.69 18.23
C LEU A 31 -1.78 0.46 17.89
N GLY A 32 -0.54 0.66 17.45
CA GLY A 32 0.35 -0.39 16.99
C GLY A 32 0.02 -0.92 15.59
N ALA A 33 0.99 -1.61 14.99
CA ALA A 33 0.88 -2.18 13.66
C ALA A 33 -0.21 -3.27 13.60
N GLY A 34 -1.04 -3.25 12.55
CA GLY A 34 -2.13 -4.21 12.35
C GLY A 34 -3.30 -4.05 13.28
N SER A 35 -3.46 -2.91 13.93
CA SER A 35 -4.59 -2.61 14.81
C SER A 35 -5.91 -2.64 14.04
N GLY A 36 -6.90 -3.37 14.55
CA GLY A 36 -8.28 -3.33 14.05
C GLY A 36 -9.07 -2.09 14.46
N HIS A 37 -8.49 -1.21 15.28
CA HIS A 37 -9.16 -0.01 15.80
C HIS A 37 -8.90 1.25 14.99
N ALA A 38 -8.01 1.21 13.98
CA ALA A 38 -7.66 2.38 13.17
C ALA A 38 -8.89 3.03 12.54
N GLY A 39 -9.76 2.24 11.88
CA GLY A 39 -11.01 2.71 11.30
C GLY A 39 -11.94 3.33 12.34
N GLN A 40 -12.12 2.68 13.49
CA GLN A 40 -12.99 3.16 14.56
C GLN A 40 -12.57 4.53 15.11
N VAL A 41 -11.25 4.75 15.24
CA VAL A 41 -10.72 6.04 15.67
C VAL A 41 -10.96 7.12 14.62
N LEU A 42 -10.70 6.80 13.34
CA LEU A 42 -10.94 7.76 12.26
C LEU A 42 -12.42 8.09 12.08
N ASP A 43 -13.30 7.09 12.20
CA ASP A 43 -14.75 7.30 12.14
C ASP A 43 -15.27 8.18 13.30
N ALA A 44 -14.69 8.02 14.51
CA ALA A 44 -15.10 8.75 15.69
C ALA A 44 -14.55 10.19 15.73
N PHE A 45 -13.35 10.43 15.22
CA PHE A 45 -12.65 11.72 15.39
C PHE A 45 -12.35 12.43 14.07
N GLY A 46 -12.46 11.77 12.92
CA GLY A 46 -12.23 12.36 11.61
C GLY A 46 -10.76 12.38 11.17
N GLY A 47 -9.81 12.44 12.10
CA GLY A 47 -8.38 12.51 11.80
C GLY A 47 -7.46 12.30 13.00
N ALA A 48 -6.16 12.30 12.74
CA ALA A 48 -5.17 12.10 13.81
C ALA A 48 -5.01 13.33 14.70
N GLN A 49 -5.28 14.52 14.18
CA GLN A 49 -5.20 15.77 14.96
C GLN A 49 -6.32 15.84 15.99
N GLU A 50 -7.55 15.57 15.58
CA GLU A 50 -8.72 15.52 16.45
C GLU A 50 -8.60 14.38 17.47
N ALA A 51 -8.05 13.25 17.07
CA ALA A 51 -7.73 12.14 17.98
C ALA A 51 -6.68 12.55 19.02
N TRP A 52 -5.66 13.32 18.63
CA TRP A 52 -4.67 13.88 19.55
C TRP A 52 -5.29 14.85 20.57
N GLU A 53 -6.16 15.73 20.11
CA GLU A 53 -6.87 16.68 21.00
C GLU A 53 -7.76 15.94 22.01
N ALA A 54 -8.40 14.85 21.56
CA ALA A 54 -9.25 14.00 22.38
C ALA A 54 -8.52 12.91 23.19
N ARG A 55 -7.19 12.82 23.14
CA ARG A 55 -6.39 11.71 23.68
C ARG A 55 -6.63 11.36 25.15
N GLU A 56 -7.04 12.32 25.94
CA GLU A 56 -7.35 12.15 27.37
C GLU A 56 -8.80 11.70 27.62
N SER A 57 -9.67 11.72 26.60
CA SER A 57 -11.09 11.41 26.73
C SER A 57 -11.35 9.90 26.84
N ASP A 58 -12.43 9.54 27.52
CA ASP A 58 -12.90 8.14 27.56
C ASP A 58 -13.40 7.69 26.16
N ALA A 59 -13.91 8.62 25.34
CA ALA A 59 -14.34 8.34 23.97
C ALA A 59 -13.16 7.86 23.09
N PHE A 60 -11.99 8.54 23.18
CA PHE A 60 -10.79 8.11 22.46
C PHE A 60 -10.33 6.72 22.93
N ARG A 61 -10.27 6.49 24.23
CA ARG A 61 -9.84 5.21 24.78
C ARG A 61 -10.75 4.05 24.35
N ALA A 62 -12.06 4.30 24.32
CA ALA A 62 -13.03 3.33 23.84
C ALA A 62 -12.83 3.01 22.34
N ALA A 63 -12.71 4.03 21.50
CA ALA A 63 -12.47 3.87 20.05
C ALA A 63 -11.13 3.20 19.75
N ALA A 64 -10.08 3.50 20.53
CA ALA A 64 -8.75 2.92 20.41
C ALA A 64 -8.64 1.51 21.01
N GLY A 65 -9.68 1.00 21.63
CA GLY A 65 -9.68 -0.33 22.29
C GLY A 65 -8.72 -0.42 23.46
N ILE A 66 -8.42 0.70 24.14
CA ILE A 66 -7.46 0.76 25.25
C ILE A 66 -8.16 0.37 26.54
N PRO A 67 -7.78 -0.75 27.18
CA PRO A 67 -8.38 -1.18 28.45
C PRO A 67 -8.20 -0.16 29.54
N ALA A 68 -9.19 -0.05 30.45
CA ALA A 68 -9.12 0.89 31.57
C ALA A 68 -7.86 0.73 32.46
N ALA A 69 -7.35 -0.51 32.59
CA ALA A 69 -6.13 -0.81 33.33
C ALA A 69 -4.84 -0.26 32.66
N GLN A 70 -4.88 0.04 31.35
CA GLN A 70 -3.74 0.57 30.59
C GLN A 70 -3.78 2.10 30.43
N ARG A 71 -4.66 2.79 31.15
CA ARG A 71 -4.81 4.25 31.05
C ARG A 71 -3.52 5.04 31.33
N ALA A 72 -2.58 4.47 32.07
CA ALA A 72 -1.30 5.09 32.39
C ALA A 72 -0.19 4.85 31.33
N SER A 73 -0.43 4.03 30.32
CA SER A 73 0.59 3.58 29.37
C SER A 73 0.42 4.10 27.94
N LEU A 74 -0.34 5.19 27.75
CA LEU A 74 -0.25 5.92 26.49
C LEU A 74 1.21 6.38 26.31
N PRO A 75 1.79 6.22 25.11
CA PRO A 75 3.16 6.66 24.90
C PRO A 75 3.31 8.11 25.33
N GLY A 76 4.06 8.35 26.41
CA GLY A 76 4.36 9.69 26.92
C GLY A 76 5.31 10.47 26.00
N ASN A 77 5.32 10.13 24.71
CA ASN A 77 6.17 10.75 23.73
C ASN A 77 5.65 12.14 23.37
N THR A 78 6.50 13.13 23.60
CA THR A 78 6.20 14.53 23.28
C THR A 78 6.25 14.78 21.76
N PRO A 79 5.66 15.87 21.26
CA PRO A 79 5.84 16.29 19.87
C PRO A 79 7.31 16.38 19.45
N GLU A 80 8.21 16.80 20.36
CA GLU A 80 9.65 16.87 20.10
C GLU A 80 10.25 15.50 19.84
N HIS A 81 9.80 14.47 20.54
CA HIS A 81 10.22 13.08 20.29
C HIS A 81 9.90 12.67 18.86
N TYR A 82 8.66 12.87 18.40
CA TYR A 82 8.24 12.52 17.05
C TYR A 82 8.90 13.39 15.97
N ARG A 83 9.13 14.68 16.27
CA ARG A 83 9.87 15.55 15.36
C ARG A 83 11.34 15.11 15.21
N ALA A 84 11.99 14.70 16.28
CA ALA A 84 13.33 14.13 16.25
C ALA A 84 13.36 12.79 15.51
N PHE A 85 12.36 11.93 15.72
CA PHE A 85 12.18 10.67 15.00
C PHE A 85 12.01 10.91 13.49
N ALA A 86 11.13 11.82 13.08
CA ALA A 86 10.92 12.14 11.66
C ALA A 86 12.21 12.65 10.98
N ARG A 87 13.00 13.49 11.67
CA ARG A 87 14.31 13.94 11.19
C ARG A 87 15.30 12.77 11.01
N ARG A 88 15.34 11.80 11.94
CA ARG A 88 16.20 10.60 11.79
C ARG A 88 15.75 9.74 10.61
N CYS A 89 14.46 9.58 10.38
CA CYS A 89 13.94 8.88 9.20
C CYS A 89 14.42 9.56 7.91
N ALA A 90 14.21 10.87 7.79
CA ALA A 90 14.62 11.65 6.63
C ALA A 90 16.14 11.58 6.36
N ALA A 91 16.96 11.67 7.40
CA ALA A 91 18.43 11.55 7.30
C ALA A 91 18.88 10.17 6.78
N ARG A 92 18.06 9.14 6.92
CA ARG A 92 18.29 7.76 6.43
C ARG A 92 17.61 7.46 5.11
N GLY A 93 17.00 8.46 4.46
CA GLY A 93 16.24 8.30 3.22
C GLY A 93 14.94 7.50 3.40
N ILE A 94 14.40 7.46 4.61
CA ILE A 94 13.12 6.81 4.91
C ILE A 94 12.03 7.88 4.84
N ARG A 95 11.10 7.74 3.89
CA ARG A 95 9.86 8.53 3.86
C ARG A 95 8.85 7.95 4.83
N ILE A 96 8.17 8.83 5.54
CA ILE A 96 7.03 8.51 6.38
C ILE A 96 5.79 8.90 5.59
N LEU A 97 4.90 7.95 5.36
CA LEU A 97 3.66 8.12 4.61
C LEU A 97 2.48 7.93 5.59
N PRO A 98 1.97 8.98 6.21
CA PRO A 98 0.74 8.92 7.00
C PRO A 98 -0.48 8.70 6.08
N TYR A 99 -1.60 8.33 6.66
CA TYR A 99 -2.85 8.02 5.96
C TYR A 99 -3.33 9.14 5.00
N ASP A 100 -3.06 10.39 5.32
CA ASP A 100 -3.41 11.57 4.52
C ASP A 100 -2.31 12.03 3.56
N ASP A 101 -1.18 11.32 3.47
CA ASP A 101 -0.12 11.62 2.50
C ASP A 101 -0.60 11.30 1.07
N PRO A 102 -0.32 12.17 0.08
CA PRO A 102 -0.70 11.94 -1.32
C PRO A 102 -0.17 10.64 -1.92
N ASP A 103 0.98 10.15 -1.45
CA ASP A 103 1.59 8.89 -1.89
C ASP A 103 1.13 7.68 -1.06
N TYR A 104 0.26 7.89 -0.05
CA TYR A 104 -0.28 6.77 0.72
C TYR A 104 -1.13 5.86 -0.18
N PRO A 105 -0.99 4.51 -0.08
CA PRO A 105 -1.70 3.60 -0.96
C PRO A 105 -3.22 3.64 -0.75
N LEU A 106 -3.97 4.06 -1.76
CA LEU A 106 -5.44 4.08 -1.73
C LEU A 106 -6.04 2.70 -1.44
N ALA A 107 -5.32 1.63 -1.81
CA ALA A 107 -5.74 0.27 -1.55
C ALA A 107 -5.86 -0.04 -0.05
N PHE A 108 -5.08 0.62 0.80
CA PHE A 108 -5.12 0.39 2.25
C PHE A 108 -6.28 1.08 2.95
N SER A 109 -6.80 2.19 2.42
CA SER A 109 -7.98 2.84 2.99
C SER A 109 -9.25 1.97 2.93
N ARG A 110 -9.21 0.87 2.18
CA ARG A 110 -10.35 -0.05 1.96
C ARG A 110 -10.28 -1.31 2.81
N ILE A 111 -9.26 -1.47 3.64
CA ILE A 111 -9.13 -2.64 4.52
C ILE A 111 -9.41 -2.27 5.98
N PRO A 112 -10.05 -3.15 6.77
CA PRO A 112 -10.49 -2.82 8.13
C PRO A 112 -9.34 -2.61 9.11
N ASP A 113 -8.19 -3.21 8.84
CA ASP A 113 -6.97 -3.17 9.63
C ASP A 113 -5.88 -2.36 8.91
N MET A 114 -6.27 -1.21 8.35
CA MET A 114 -5.40 -0.33 7.57
C MET A 114 -4.22 0.20 8.41
N PRO A 115 -3.01 0.29 7.84
CA PRO A 115 -1.89 0.94 8.49
C PRO A 115 -2.11 2.46 8.54
N LEU A 116 -1.96 3.10 9.69
CA LEU A 116 -2.08 4.57 9.79
C LEU A 116 -0.86 5.31 9.27
N VAL A 117 0.30 4.67 9.35
CA VAL A 117 1.58 5.19 8.88
C VAL A 117 2.36 4.06 8.23
N LEU A 118 2.99 4.36 7.12
CA LEU A 118 3.95 3.49 6.45
C LEU A 118 5.32 4.15 6.41
N TYR A 119 6.34 3.32 6.49
CA TYR A 119 7.73 3.71 6.28
C TYR A 119 8.17 3.17 4.91
N CYS A 120 8.73 4.03 4.07
CA CYS A 120 9.06 3.72 2.69
C CYS A 120 10.50 4.09 2.37
N THR A 121 11.20 3.20 1.65
CA THR A 121 12.47 3.48 0.97
C THR A 121 12.30 3.22 -0.52
N GLY A 122 12.96 4.02 -1.36
CA GLY A 122 12.72 4.04 -2.80
C GLY A 122 11.61 5.04 -3.19
N ASP A 123 10.94 4.81 -4.29
CA ASP A 123 9.97 5.75 -4.88
C ASP A 123 8.52 5.32 -4.59
N PRO A 124 7.79 6.01 -3.70
CA PRO A 124 6.45 5.63 -3.27
C PRO A 124 5.38 5.79 -4.35
N ARG A 125 5.62 6.52 -5.44
CA ARG A 125 4.65 6.66 -6.55
C ARG A 125 4.12 5.31 -7.06
N TRP A 126 4.92 4.25 -6.94
CA TRP A 126 4.56 2.90 -7.38
C TRP A 126 3.49 2.23 -6.53
N LEU A 127 3.22 2.76 -5.32
CA LEU A 127 2.23 2.21 -4.40
C LEU A 127 0.77 2.37 -4.89
N ASN A 128 0.53 3.34 -5.78
CA ASN A 128 -0.79 3.61 -6.35
C ASN A 128 -0.94 3.17 -7.82
N GLU A 129 -0.01 2.34 -8.32
CA GLU A 129 -0.13 1.77 -9.65
C GLU A 129 -1.35 0.84 -9.75
N PRO A 130 -2.18 0.97 -10.81
CA PRO A 130 -3.40 0.18 -10.94
C PRO A 130 -3.14 -1.28 -11.30
N ALA A 131 -2.05 -1.56 -12.03
CA ALA A 131 -1.70 -2.91 -12.49
C ALA A 131 -0.68 -3.55 -11.53
N THR A 132 -1.10 -3.82 -10.29
CA THR A 132 -0.26 -4.50 -9.30
C THR A 132 -0.62 -5.97 -9.20
N ILE A 133 0.37 -6.84 -9.10
CA ILE A 133 0.20 -8.29 -8.96
C ILE A 133 0.95 -8.83 -7.75
N GLY A 134 0.22 -9.39 -6.80
CA GLY A 134 0.82 -10.12 -5.70
C GLY A 134 1.40 -11.44 -6.19
N MET A 135 2.67 -11.70 -5.98
CA MET A 135 3.29 -12.98 -6.31
C MET A 135 3.87 -13.59 -5.04
N VAL A 136 3.29 -14.71 -4.61
CA VAL A 136 3.63 -15.35 -3.34
C VAL A 136 3.80 -16.85 -3.48
N GLY A 137 4.49 -17.46 -2.51
CA GLY A 137 4.61 -18.90 -2.52
C GLY A 137 5.62 -19.46 -1.52
N SER A 138 6.07 -20.68 -1.79
CA SER A 138 6.99 -21.44 -0.95
C SER A 138 8.33 -20.72 -0.76
N ARG A 139 8.84 -20.74 0.47
CA ARG A 139 10.23 -20.31 0.79
C ARG A 139 11.27 -21.32 0.30
N LYS A 140 10.85 -22.55 0.02
CA LYS A 140 11.69 -23.63 -0.51
C LYS A 140 11.02 -24.18 -1.77
N PRO A 141 11.04 -23.42 -2.88
CA PRO A 141 10.39 -23.82 -4.11
C PRO A 141 11.12 -24.95 -4.81
N THR A 142 10.39 -25.64 -5.67
CA THR A 142 11.00 -26.55 -6.66
C THR A 142 11.62 -25.76 -7.81
N GLU A 143 12.41 -26.41 -8.67
CA GLU A 143 12.91 -25.80 -9.92
C GLU A 143 11.75 -25.33 -10.81
N TYR A 144 10.68 -26.13 -10.90
CA TYR A 144 9.46 -25.75 -11.61
C TYR A 144 8.85 -24.45 -11.07
N GLY A 145 8.69 -24.35 -9.75
CA GLY A 145 8.15 -23.13 -9.12
C GLY A 145 9.03 -21.92 -9.36
N GLN A 146 10.36 -22.09 -9.30
CA GLN A 146 11.30 -21.00 -9.60
C GLN A 146 11.19 -20.54 -11.06
N GLN A 147 11.12 -21.49 -12.00
CA GLN A 147 10.96 -21.18 -13.42
C GLN A 147 9.62 -20.49 -13.69
N ALA A 148 8.52 -21.04 -13.15
CA ALA A 148 7.20 -20.44 -13.29
C ALA A 148 7.14 -19.00 -12.76
N ALA A 149 7.72 -18.74 -11.58
CA ALA A 149 7.78 -17.38 -11.02
C ALA A 149 8.63 -16.45 -11.88
N ALA A 150 9.73 -16.94 -12.44
CA ALA A 150 10.61 -16.16 -13.29
C ALA A 150 9.93 -15.78 -14.62
N ASP A 151 9.25 -16.74 -15.26
CA ASP A 151 8.60 -16.53 -16.56
C ASP A 151 7.35 -15.66 -16.41
N LEU A 152 6.45 -15.99 -15.48
CA LEU A 152 5.26 -15.20 -15.23
C LEU A 152 5.61 -13.79 -14.75
N GLY A 153 6.50 -13.67 -13.76
CA GLY A 153 6.90 -12.38 -13.21
C GLY A 153 7.60 -11.49 -14.25
N GLY A 154 8.49 -12.06 -15.06
CA GLY A 154 9.16 -11.32 -16.13
C GLY A 154 8.21 -10.85 -17.23
N ALA A 155 7.32 -11.73 -17.70
CA ALA A 155 6.33 -11.37 -18.72
C ALA A 155 5.32 -10.32 -18.22
N LEU A 156 4.84 -10.46 -16.97
CA LEU A 156 3.95 -9.47 -16.34
C LEU A 156 4.63 -8.11 -16.16
N ALA A 157 5.88 -8.10 -15.68
CA ALA A 157 6.64 -6.86 -15.52
C ALA A 157 6.87 -6.15 -16.87
N LYS A 158 7.25 -6.88 -17.93
CA LYS A 158 7.34 -6.34 -19.30
C LYS A 158 6.02 -5.77 -19.80
N ALA A 159 4.91 -6.42 -19.46
CA ALA A 159 3.59 -5.93 -19.82
C ALA A 159 3.15 -4.70 -18.99
N GLY A 160 3.94 -4.29 -18.01
CA GLY A 160 3.73 -3.09 -17.19
C GLY A 160 3.02 -3.36 -15.86
N ALA A 161 2.94 -4.61 -15.41
CA ALA A 161 2.51 -4.91 -14.04
C ALA A 161 3.63 -4.63 -13.04
N VAL A 162 3.27 -4.14 -11.86
CA VAL A 162 4.17 -4.01 -10.73
C VAL A 162 4.03 -5.22 -9.82
N ILE A 163 5.11 -5.99 -9.66
CA ILE A 163 5.12 -7.16 -8.77
C ILE A 163 5.15 -6.69 -7.32
N VAL A 164 4.23 -7.20 -6.51
CA VAL A 164 4.15 -6.96 -5.05
C VAL A 164 4.45 -8.25 -4.33
N SER A 165 5.44 -8.28 -3.45
CA SER A 165 5.75 -9.47 -2.68
C SER A 165 6.46 -9.15 -1.36
N GLY A 166 6.74 -10.20 -0.59
CA GLY A 166 7.21 -10.09 0.78
C GLY A 166 8.72 -10.06 0.99
N LEU A 167 9.50 -10.06 -0.07
CA LEU A 167 10.97 -10.13 -0.01
C LEU A 167 11.50 -11.33 0.82
N ALA A 168 10.71 -12.37 1.01
CA ALA A 168 11.13 -13.60 1.66
C ALA A 168 12.00 -14.46 0.72
N ASP A 169 12.68 -15.48 1.27
CA ASP A 169 13.35 -16.48 0.43
C ASP A 169 12.34 -17.19 -0.48
N GLY A 170 12.82 -17.76 -1.58
CA GLY A 170 12.05 -18.57 -2.50
C GLY A 170 11.25 -17.73 -3.50
N LEU A 171 9.95 -17.96 -3.60
CA LEU A 171 9.13 -17.42 -4.68
C LEU A 171 8.87 -15.92 -4.60
N ASP A 172 8.83 -15.34 -3.40
CA ASP A 172 8.78 -13.90 -3.22
C ASP A 172 9.99 -13.24 -3.90
N SER A 173 11.19 -13.74 -3.58
CA SER A 173 12.43 -13.26 -4.19
C SER A 173 12.52 -13.55 -5.69
N ALA A 174 11.99 -14.67 -6.16
CA ALA A 174 11.99 -15.02 -7.58
C ALA A 174 11.14 -14.02 -8.38
N GLY A 175 9.96 -13.67 -7.90
CA GLY A 175 9.12 -12.64 -8.51
C GLY A 175 9.81 -11.27 -8.59
N HIS A 176 10.41 -10.82 -7.47
CA HIS A 176 11.17 -9.56 -7.47
C HIS A 176 12.35 -9.58 -8.44
N ARG A 177 13.15 -10.68 -8.45
CA ARG A 177 14.27 -10.84 -9.37
C ARG A 177 13.82 -10.82 -10.83
N ALA A 178 12.66 -11.41 -11.14
CA ALA A 178 12.09 -11.36 -12.49
C ALA A 178 11.84 -9.90 -12.92
N ALA A 179 11.17 -9.10 -12.12
CA ALA A 179 10.94 -7.69 -12.41
C ALA A 179 12.23 -6.88 -12.52
N VAL A 180 13.18 -7.08 -11.58
CA VAL A 180 14.49 -6.38 -11.57
C VAL A 180 15.30 -6.70 -12.82
N ARG A 181 15.32 -7.97 -13.25
CA ARG A 181 16.01 -8.40 -14.48
C ARG A 181 15.45 -7.72 -15.73
N GLU A 182 14.14 -7.49 -15.76
CA GLU A 182 13.46 -6.75 -16.82
C GLU A 182 13.54 -5.24 -16.66
N HIS A 183 14.31 -4.76 -15.69
CA HIS A 183 14.44 -3.34 -15.36
C HIS A 183 13.12 -2.65 -15.00
N CYS A 184 12.14 -3.40 -14.54
CA CYS A 184 10.81 -2.93 -14.14
C CYS A 184 10.71 -2.68 -12.62
N PRO A 185 9.79 -1.80 -12.18
CA PRO A 185 9.54 -1.55 -10.76
C PRO A 185 8.91 -2.78 -10.08
N THR A 186 9.15 -2.89 -8.79
CA THR A 186 8.52 -3.89 -7.93
C THR A 186 8.44 -3.36 -6.49
N ILE A 187 7.46 -3.82 -5.72
CA ILE A 187 7.19 -3.36 -4.36
C ILE A 187 7.48 -4.47 -3.36
N GLY A 188 8.47 -4.24 -2.52
CA GLY A 188 8.78 -5.10 -1.38
C GLY A 188 7.99 -4.68 -0.15
N VAL A 189 7.21 -5.60 0.45
CA VAL A 189 6.50 -5.34 1.70
C VAL A 189 7.19 -6.10 2.82
N LEU A 190 7.62 -5.45 3.89
CA LEU A 190 8.37 -6.08 4.97
C LEU A 190 7.49 -6.42 6.18
N GLY A 191 7.77 -7.54 6.83
CA GLY A 191 7.21 -7.91 8.14
C GLY A 191 8.19 -7.65 9.29
N VAL A 192 9.18 -6.78 9.07
CA VAL A 192 10.22 -6.35 10.01
C VAL A 192 10.39 -4.83 9.90
N PRO A 193 11.06 -4.17 10.86
CA PRO A 193 11.36 -2.74 10.78
C PRO A 193 11.98 -2.35 9.44
N ILE A 194 11.59 -1.17 8.93
CA ILE A 194 11.99 -0.71 7.58
C ILE A 194 13.51 -0.65 7.40
N ASP A 195 14.27 -0.45 8.43
CA ASP A 195 15.74 -0.39 8.40
C ASP A 195 16.40 -1.77 8.46
N ARG A 196 15.63 -2.84 8.61
CA ARG A 196 16.13 -4.23 8.64
C ARG A 196 15.78 -4.96 7.33
N THR A 197 16.65 -5.88 6.93
CA THR A 197 16.38 -6.79 5.80
C THR A 197 16.34 -8.21 6.32
N TYR A 198 15.20 -8.86 6.08
CA TYR A 198 15.05 -10.27 6.42
C TYR A 198 14.41 -11.04 5.22
N PRO A 199 15.05 -12.12 4.78
CA PRO A 199 16.36 -12.63 5.24
C PRO A 199 17.53 -11.74 4.78
N ALA A 200 18.65 -11.84 5.46
CA ALA A 200 19.85 -11.02 5.14
C ALA A 200 20.42 -11.32 3.74
N SER A 201 20.17 -12.53 3.20
CA SER A 201 20.53 -12.96 1.85
C SER A 201 19.90 -12.07 0.76
N ASN A 202 18.76 -11.44 1.03
CA ASN A 202 18.04 -10.58 0.10
C ASN A 202 18.44 -9.09 0.17
N ARG A 203 19.53 -8.75 0.89
CA ARG A 203 19.97 -7.35 1.03
C ARG A 203 20.29 -6.68 -0.31
N GLU A 204 20.95 -7.39 -1.21
CA GLU A 204 21.29 -6.84 -2.53
C GLU A 204 20.02 -6.72 -3.42
N LEU A 205 19.14 -7.71 -3.39
CA LEU A 205 17.84 -7.64 -4.09
C LEU A 205 17.03 -6.44 -3.59
N ARG A 206 16.99 -6.20 -2.28
CA ARG A 206 16.31 -5.03 -1.70
C ARG A 206 16.87 -3.72 -2.27
N ARG A 207 18.20 -3.55 -2.34
CA ARG A 207 18.81 -2.34 -2.93
C ARG A 207 18.42 -2.15 -4.40
N GLN A 208 18.32 -3.25 -5.16
CA GLN A 208 17.88 -3.21 -6.56
C GLN A 208 16.41 -2.78 -6.67
N ILE A 209 15.54 -3.27 -5.78
CA ILE A 209 14.14 -2.86 -5.68
C ILE A 209 14.05 -1.36 -5.39
N GLU A 210 14.75 -0.86 -4.38
CA GLU A 210 14.74 0.53 -3.96
C GLU A 210 15.19 1.52 -5.04
N ARG A 211 16.01 1.07 -6.01
CA ARG A 211 16.46 1.93 -7.12
C ARG A 211 15.37 2.21 -8.17
N LYS A 212 14.39 1.34 -8.34
CA LYS A 212 13.38 1.45 -9.41
C LYS A 212 11.94 1.31 -8.94
N GLY A 213 11.75 0.75 -7.77
CA GLY A 213 10.49 0.58 -7.08
C GLY A 213 10.57 1.14 -5.68
N CYS A 214 9.94 0.45 -4.73
CA CYS A 214 10.03 0.81 -3.32
C CYS A 214 9.93 -0.41 -2.41
N VAL A 215 10.34 -0.20 -1.18
CA VAL A 215 10.17 -1.15 -0.07
C VAL A 215 9.42 -0.44 1.04
N ILE A 216 8.37 -1.07 1.55
CA ILE A 216 7.54 -0.52 2.62
C ILE A 216 7.50 -1.43 3.84
N SER A 217 7.26 -0.82 4.99
CA SER A 217 6.96 -1.50 6.25
C SER A 217 5.99 -0.66 7.09
N GLU A 218 5.13 -1.33 7.83
CA GLU A 218 4.33 -0.72 8.89
C GLU A 218 5.13 -0.57 10.21
N TYR A 219 6.27 -1.26 10.28
CA TYR A 219 7.14 -1.23 11.46
C TYR A 219 8.19 -0.12 11.32
N PRO A 220 8.25 0.82 12.30
CA PRO A 220 9.19 1.93 12.27
C PRO A 220 10.65 1.44 12.33
N PRO A 221 11.61 2.25 11.84
CA PRO A 221 13.03 1.96 12.06
C PRO A 221 13.34 1.94 13.55
N GLU A 222 14.41 1.22 13.93
CA GLU A 222 14.91 1.11 15.31
C GLU A 222 13.96 0.37 16.26
N SER A 223 12.81 -0.13 15.78
CA SER A 223 11.91 -0.95 16.60
C SER A 223 12.36 -2.41 16.69
N GLU A 224 11.87 -3.10 17.71
CA GLU A 224 12.11 -4.53 17.83
C GLU A 224 11.28 -5.35 16.85
N PRO A 225 11.84 -6.39 16.22
CA PRO A 225 11.08 -7.27 15.34
C PRO A 225 9.98 -8.02 16.08
N VAL A 226 8.80 -8.06 15.49
CA VAL A 226 7.62 -8.76 16.05
C VAL A 226 7.69 -10.28 15.84
N GLY A 227 8.79 -10.80 15.32
CA GLY A 227 8.99 -12.22 15.07
C GLY A 227 8.02 -12.76 14.00
N ARG A 228 7.54 -14.01 14.19
CA ARG A 228 6.66 -14.66 13.21
C ARG A 228 5.36 -13.90 12.95
N ASN A 229 4.83 -13.24 13.95
CA ASN A 229 3.57 -12.49 13.83
C ASN A 229 3.68 -11.32 12.86
N GLY A 230 4.83 -10.62 12.81
CA GLY A 230 5.05 -9.55 11.86
C GLY A 230 4.91 -9.99 10.40
N PHE A 231 5.37 -11.19 10.05
CA PHE A 231 5.23 -11.73 8.69
C PHE A 231 3.77 -12.07 8.36
N LEU A 232 3.01 -12.59 9.32
CA LEU A 232 1.59 -12.92 9.12
C LEU A 232 0.75 -11.63 8.99
N GLN A 233 1.01 -10.64 9.85
CA GLN A 233 0.35 -9.33 9.77
C GLN A 233 0.66 -8.61 8.46
N ARG A 234 1.91 -8.62 8.02
CA ARG A 234 2.33 -8.01 6.76
C ARG A 234 1.59 -8.59 5.54
N ASN A 235 1.25 -9.88 5.54
CA ASN A 235 0.62 -10.55 4.40
C ASN A 235 -0.69 -9.87 3.96
N ARG A 236 -1.41 -9.22 4.88
CA ARG A 236 -2.60 -8.41 4.54
C ARG A 236 -2.26 -7.24 3.61
N LEU A 237 -1.09 -6.63 3.81
CA LEU A 237 -0.65 -5.49 2.99
C LEU A 237 -0.28 -5.92 1.57
N ILE A 238 0.33 -7.12 1.39
CA ILE A 238 0.57 -7.69 0.06
C ILE A 238 -0.76 -7.90 -0.65
N ALA A 239 -1.72 -8.56 0.01
CA ALA A 239 -3.03 -8.83 -0.56
C ALA A 239 -3.79 -7.54 -0.91
N ALA A 240 -3.76 -6.53 -0.05
CA ALA A 240 -4.46 -5.27 -0.25
C ALA A 240 -3.88 -4.45 -1.41
N LEU A 241 -2.55 -4.37 -1.53
CA LEU A 241 -1.89 -3.67 -2.64
C LEU A 241 -2.11 -4.34 -3.99
N SER A 242 -2.43 -5.62 -4.01
CA SER A 242 -2.53 -6.39 -5.24
C SER A 242 -3.90 -6.22 -5.89
N SER A 243 -3.93 -6.01 -7.20
CA SER A 243 -5.16 -6.07 -8.01
C SER A 243 -5.59 -7.53 -8.21
N ALA A 244 -4.62 -8.44 -8.23
CA ALA A 244 -4.82 -9.89 -8.20
C ALA A 244 -3.64 -10.57 -7.50
N LEU A 245 -3.86 -11.76 -6.93
CA LEU A 245 -2.84 -12.55 -6.24
C LEU A 245 -2.51 -13.80 -7.04
N VAL A 246 -1.23 -14.06 -7.31
CA VAL A 246 -0.71 -15.31 -7.88
C VAL A 246 0.00 -16.13 -6.81
N VAL A 247 -0.44 -17.36 -6.62
CA VAL A 247 0.21 -18.36 -5.79
C VAL A 247 0.93 -19.34 -6.70
N VAL A 248 2.28 -19.31 -6.67
CA VAL A 248 3.08 -20.14 -7.60
C VAL A 248 3.24 -21.57 -7.09
N GLU A 249 3.63 -21.73 -5.84
CA GLU A 249 3.64 -23.01 -5.11
C GLU A 249 3.30 -22.76 -3.63
N ALA A 250 2.52 -23.63 -3.06
CA ALA A 250 2.20 -23.62 -1.63
C ALA A 250 1.83 -25.01 -1.14
N GLN A 251 2.25 -25.34 0.07
CA GLN A 251 1.66 -26.45 0.83
C GLN A 251 0.32 -26.00 1.43
N GLU A 252 -0.61 -26.93 1.68
CA GLU A 252 -1.94 -26.61 2.24
C GLU A 252 -1.85 -25.83 3.57
N LYS A 253 -0.90 -26.18 4.43
CA LYS A 253 -0.68 -25.55 5.75
C LYS A 253 0.55 -24.64 5.72
N SER A 254 0.62 -23.70 4.77
CA SER A 254 1.73 -22.75 4.64
C SER A 254 1.33 -21.33 5.04
N GLY A 255 2.34 -20.50 5.36
CA GLY A 255 2.13 -19.07 5.61
C GLY A 255 1.57 -18.31 4.40
N THR A 256 1.76 -18.84 3.20
CA THR A 256 1.21 -18.29 1.93
C THR A 256 -0.32 -18.27 1.96
N MET A 257 -0.96 -19.27 2.60
CA MET A 257 -2.42 -19.34 2.72
C MET A 257 -3.00 -18.16 3.52
N SER A 258 -2.22 -17.56 4.43
CA SER A 258 -2.64 -16.32 5.10
C SER A 258 -2.82 -15.18 4.09
N THR A 259 -1.94 -15.04 3.09
CA THR A 259 -2.09 -14.02 2.04
C THR A 259 -3.31 -14.31 1.16
N VAL A 260 -3.56 -15.58 0.83
CA VAL A 260 -4.77 -16.00 0.09
C VAL A 260 -6.03 -15.60 0.85
N ASN A 261 -6.12 -15.94 2.14
CA ASN A 261 -7.29 -15.62 2.96
C ASN A 261 -7.53 -14.10 3.05
N HIS A 262 -6.47 -13.29 3.12
CA HIS A 262 -6.61 -11.84 3.06
C HIS A 262 -7.09 -11.35 1.69
N ALA A 263 -6.56 -11.92 0.60
CA ALA A 263 -6.99 -11.58 -0.76
C ALA A 263 -8.49 -11.86 -0.96
N GLU A 264 -8.97 -13.03 -0.54
CA GLU A 264 -10.38 -13.39 -0.57
C GLU A 264 -11.24 -12.43 0.27
N ARG A 265 -10.80 -12.13 1.51
CA ARG A 265 -11.49 -11.19 2.40
C ARG A 265 -11.63 -9.79 1.80
N TYR A 266 -10.65 -9.37 0.99
CA TYR A 266 -10.64 -8.05 0.34
C TYR A 266 -11.26 -8.08 -1.07
N GLY A 267 -11.86 -9.22 -1.47
CA GLY A 267 -12.49 -9.38 -2.78
C GLY A 267 -11.50 -9.36 -3.95
N LYS A 268 -10.22 -9.70 -3.67
CA LYS A 268 -9.18 -9.76 -4.70
C LYS A 268 -9.18 -11.12 -5.37
N PRO A 269 -9.16 -11.21 -6.70
CA PRO A 269 -9.09 -12.49 -7.40
C PRO A 269 -7.76 -13.20 -7.13
N VAL A 270 -7.86 -14.50 -6.86
CA VAL A 270 -6.71 -15.37 -6.61
C VAL A 270 -6.51 -16.27 -7.82
N TYR A 271 -5.25 -16.41 -8.22
CA TYR A 271 -4.79 -17.30 -9.26
C TYR A 271 -3.75 -18.26 -8.69
N ALA A 272 -3.74 -19.48 -9.17
CA ALA A 272 -2.78 -20.50 -8.75
C ALA A 272 -2.14 -21.17 -9.94
N VAL A 273 -0.83 -21.39 -9.88
CA VAL A 273 -0.11 -22.17 -10.86
C VAL A 273 -0.39 -23.65 -10.59
N PRO A 274 -0.94 -24.40 -11.56
CA PRO A 274 -1.13 -25.85 -11.43
C PRO A 274 0.23 -26.53 -11.28
N GLY A 275 0.29 -27.59 -10.50
CA GLY A 275 1.51 -28.35 -10.31
C GLY A 275 1.29 -29.83 -10.20
N SER A 276 2.37 -30.61 -10.08
CA SER A 276 2.29 -32.06 -9.96
C SER A 276 1.50 -32.48 -8.72
N ILE A 277 0.58 -33.41 -8.89
CA ILE A 277 -0.18 -34.01 -7.75
C ILE A 277 0.73 -34.77 -6.79
N PHE A 278 1.95 -35.11 -7.20
CA PHE A 278 2.94 -35.81 -6.39
C PHE A 278 3.87 -34.84 -5.63
N SER A 279 3.80 -33.53 -5.96
CA SER A 279 4.63 -32.51 -5.30
C SER A 279 3.95 -31.97 -4.05
N PRO A 280 4.56 -32.09 -2.87
CA PRO A 280 4.03 -31.44 -1.65
C PRO A 280 3.88 -29.93 -1.80
N ASN A 281 4.73 -29.28 -2.57
CA ASN A 281 4.69 -27.83 -2.82
C ASN A 281 3.51 -27.41 -3.71
N SER A 282 2.88 -28.33 -4.42
CA SER A 282 1.72 -28.04 -5.27
C SER A 282 0.38 -28.42 -4.62
N GLN A 283 0.39 -29.07 -3.45
CA GLN A 283 -0.85 -29.50 -2.80
C GLN A 283 -1.78 -28.31 -2.48
N GLY A 284 -1.24 -27.22 -1.96
CA GLY A 284 -2.02 -26.03 -1.64
C GLY A 284 -2.56 -25.31 -2.88
N THR A 285 -1.75 -25.14 -3.93
CA THR A 285 -2.23 -24.55 -5.20
C THR A 285 -3.28 -25.39 -5.87
N ASN A 286 -3.06 -26.73 -5.94
CA ASN A 286 -4.03 -27.67 -6.50
C ASN A 286 -5.32 -27.72 -5.67
N ALA A 287 -5.24 -27.61 -4.34
CA ALA A 287 -6.41 -27.51 -3.47
C ALA A 287 -7.23 -26.25 -3.76
N LEU A 288 -6.58 -25.08 -3.87
CA LEU A 288 -7.25 -23.82 -4.24
C LEU A 288 -7.98 -23.92 -5.59
N LEU A 289 -7.38 -24.58 -6.57
CA LEU A 289 -8.00 -24.81 -7.88
C LEU A 289 -9.19 -25.74 -7.79
N ARG A 290 -9.04 -26.87 -7.10
CA ARG A 290 -10.10 -27.88 -6.90
C ARG A 290 -11.31 -27.32 -6.17
N GLU A 291 -11.07 -26.43 -5.19
CA GLU A 291 -12.10 -25.80 -4.36
C GLU A 291 -12.74 -24.58 -5.04
N GLY A 292 -12.28 -24.18 -6.21
CA GLY A 292 -12.78 -22.99 -6.92
C GLY A 292 -12.39 -21.66 -6.25
N ARG A 293 -11.45 -21.69 -5.29
CA ARG A 293 -10.90 -20.50 -4.59
C ARG A 293 -9.87 -19.75 -5.41
N ALA A 294 -9.28 -20.39 -6.41
CA ALA A 294 -8.38 -19.77 -7.36
C ALA A 294 -8.71 -20.17 -8.80
N LYS A 295 -8.38 -19.29 -9.74
CA LYS A 295 -8.36 -19.61 -11.17
C LYS A 295 -6.97 -20.13 -11.55
N ALA A 296 -6.90 -21.06 -12.51
CA ALA A 296 -5.61 -21.51 -12.99
C ALA A 296 -4.91 -20.38 -13.78
N VAL A 297 -3.59 -20.26 -13.57
CA VAL A 297 -2.73 -19.41 -14.39
C VAL A 297 -1.60 -20.24 -14.98
N CYS A 298 -1.51 -20.28 -16.30
CA CYS A 298 -0.49 -21.02 -17.04
C CYS A 298 0.44 -20.10 -17.82
N LYS A 299 0.02 -18.87 -18.09
CA LYS A 299 0.78 -17.84 -18.81
C LYS A 299 0.39 -16.44 -18.35
N ALA A 300 1.24 -15.46 -18.57
CA ALA A 300 1.01 -14.09 -18.12
C ALA A 300 -0.27 -13.45 -18.70
N GLU A 301 -0.64 -13.82 -19.94
CA GLU A 301 -1.83 -13.30 -20.61
C GLU A 301 -3.13 -13.66 -19.90
N ASP A 302 -3.16 -14.75 -19.13
CA ASP A 302 -4.32 -15.15 -18.32
C ASP A 302 -4.69 -14.08 -17.28
N LEU A 303 -3.74 -13.19 -16.95
CA LEU A 303 -3.89 -12.11 -15.98
C LEU A 303 -4.13 -10.73 -16.61
N PHE A 304 -3.93 -10.58 -17.92
CA PHE A 304 -4.01 -9.27 -18.57
C PHE A 304 -5.38 -8.62 -18.40
N GLY A 305 -6.46 -9.37 -18.52
CA GLY A 305 -7.81 -8.85 -18.36
C GLY A 305 -8.07 -8.25 -16.96
N VAL A 306 -7.66 -8.95 -15.91
CA VAL A 306 -7.87 -8.50 -14.52
C VAL A 306 -6.96 -7.33 -14.15
N LEU A 307 -5.80 -7.21 -14.81
CA LEU A 307 -4.84 -6.13 -14.59
C LEU A 307 -5.07 -4.92 -15.52
N GLY A 308 -6.04 -4.99 -16.43
CA GLY A 308 -6.23 -3.95 -17.45
C GLY A 308 -5.03 -3.81 -18.39
N LEU A 309 -4.23 -4.86 -18.53
CA LEU A 309 -3.04 -4.86 -19.39
C LEU A 309 -3.39 -5.30 -20.81
N ARG A 310 -2.53 -4.88 -21.74
CA ARG A 310 -2.58 -5.30 -23.15
C ARG A 310 -1.25 -5.93 -23.56
N PRO A 311 -1.25 -6.84 -24.53
CA PRO A 311 -0.01 -7.39 -25.09
C PRO A 311 0.97 -6.28 -25.49
N VAL A 312 2.26 -6.51 -25.29
CA VAL A 312 3.32 -5.53 -25.58
C VAL A 312 3.28 -5.05 -27.05
N ALA A 313 2.94 -5.94 -27.99
CA ALA A 313 2.76 -5.60 -29.40
C ALA A 313 1.65 -4.55 -29.60
N ALA A 314 0.48 -4.72 -28.98
CA ALA A 314 -0.63 -3.78 -29.07
C ALA A 314 -0.30 -2.41 -28.44
N ARG A 315 0.52 -2.37 -27.38
CA ARG A 315 1.01 -1.11 -26.77
C ARG A 315 1.98 -0.34 -27.68
N ALA A 316 2.79 -1.04 -28.46
CA ALA A 316 3.69 -0.41 -29.42
C ALA A 316 2.90 0.27 -30.56
N GLU A 317 1.84 -0.35 -31.04
CA GLU A 317 0.95 0.20 -32.07
C GLU A 317 0.18 1.43 -31.57
N GLU A 318 -0.31 1.43 -30.31
CA GLU A 318 -1.01 2.57 -29.73
C GLU A 318 -0.08 3.77 -29.42
N ARG A 319 1.18 3.53 -29.03
CA ARG A 319 2.16 4.63 -28.85
C ARG A 319 2.48 5.34 -30.16
N THR A 320 2.37 4.65 -31.30
CA THR A 320 2.45 5.25 -32.64
C THR A 320 1.13 5.85 -33.11
N ALA A 321 -0.01 5.40 -32.55
CA ALA A 321 -1.36 5.84 -32.90
C ALA A 321 -2.00 6.81 -31.88
N ALA A 322 -1.31 7.21 -30.83
CA ALA A 322 -1.83 8.17 -29.85
C ALA A 322 -2.12 9.51 -30.54
N ALA A 323 -3.40 9.80 -30.75
CA ALA A 323 -3.85 11.05 -31.33
C ALA A 323 -3.22 12.24 -30.57
N PRO A 324 -2.76 13.28 -31.26
CA PRO A 324 -2.21 14.46 -30.60
C PRO A 324 -3.28 15.06 -29.68
N LEU A 325 -2.87 15.46 -28.48
CA LEU A 325 -3.74 16.17 -27.54
C LEU A 325 -4.48 17.31 -28.24
N SER A 326 -5.80 17.38 -28.07
CA SER A 326 -6.59 18.52 -28.47
C SER A 326 -6.10 19.78 -27.75
N GLU A 327 -6.43 20.94 -28.28
CA GLU A 327 -6.06 22.22 -27.66
C GLU A 327 -6.59 22.35 -26.23
N ASN A 328 -7.84 21.92 -26.00
CA ASN A 328 -8.45 21.94 -24.67
C ASN A 328 -7.75 21.01 -23.69
N GLU A 329 -7.35 19.82 -24.12
CA GLU A 329 -6.59 18.87 -23.28
C GLU A 329 -5.24 19.43 -22.91
N ARG A 330 -4.53 20.07 -23.83
CA ARG A 330 -3.25 20.75 -23.54
C ARG A 330 -3.42 21.90 -22.55
N ARG A 331 -4.47 22.71 -22.73
CA ARG A 331 -4.78 23.83 -21.82
C ARG A 331 -5.08 23.34 -20.40
N VAL A 332 -5.90 22.30 -20.25
CA VAL A 332 -6.24 21.73 -18.95
C VAL A 332 -5.02 21.12 -18.27
N LEU A 333 -4.22 20.33 -18.99
CA LEU A 333 -2.99 19.73 -18.44
C LEU A 333 -1.97 20.79 -18.00
N ALA A 334 -1.85 21.90 -18.71
CA ALA A 334 -0.97 23.00 -18.32
C ALA A 334 -1.41 23.69 -17.02
N CYS A 335 -2.70 23.60 -16.67
CA CYS A 335 -3.25 24.14 -15.43
C CYS A 335 -3.16 23.15 -14.24
N ILE A 336 -2.94 21.85 -14.49
CA ILE A 336 -2.81 20.84 -13.43
C ILE A 336 -1.33 20.79 -13.01
N GLY A 337 -1.04 21.27 -11.82
CA GLY A 337 0.31 21.22 -11.22
C GLY A 337 0.55 19.95 -10.39
N PRO A 338 1.66 19.93 -9.64
CA PRO A 338 1.99 18.84 -8.72
C PRO A 338 1.05 18.75 -7.49
N GLN A 339 0.24 19.78 -7.27
CA GLN A 339 -0.78 19.82 -6.22
C GLN A 339 -2.16 19.59 -6.83
N ALA A 340 -3.00 18.83 -6.11
CA ALA A 340 -4.36 18.55 -6.54
C ALA A 340 -5.21 19.82 -6.59
N ARG A 341 -5.86 20.11 -7.74
CA ARG A 341 -6.67 21.30 -7.99
C ARG A 341 -8.14 20.95 -8.20
N GLY A 342 -9.03 21.79 -7.66
CA GLY A 342 -10.47 21.66 -7.82
C GLY A 342 -10.95 22.12 -9.21
N VAL A 343 -12.15 21.67 -9.57
CA VAL A 343 -12.78 22.02 -10.87
C VAL A 343 -12.92 23.53 -11.05
N GLU A 344 -13.27 24.29 -10.00
CA GLU A 344 -13.44 25.75 -10.07
C GLU A 344 -12.12 26.45 -10.37
N GLU A 345 -11.03 26.03 -9.71
CA GLU A 345 -9.69 26.55 -9.91
C GLU A 345 -9.19 26.26 -11.33
N LEU A 346 -9.38 25.02 -11.79
CA LEU A 346 -9.03 24.61 -13.16
C LEU A 346 -9.86 25.36 -14.20
N GLY A 347 -11.14 25.64 -13.93
CA GLY A 347 -12.01 26.45 -14.78
C GLY A 347 -11.51 27.88 -14.93
N SER A 348 -11.18 28.52 -13.81
CA SER A 348 -10.61 29.88 -13.80
C SER A 348 -9.30 29.98 -14.58
N GLN A 349 -8.40 28.99 -14.41
CA GLN A 349 -7.07 29.02 -15.01
C GLN A 349 -7.07 28.61 -16.49
N SER A 350 -7.88 27.61 -16.86
CA SER A 350 -7.96 27.15 -18.25
C SER A 350 -8.84 28.05 -19.13
N GLY A 351 -9.72 28.86 -18.51
CA GLY A 351 -10.69 29.68 -19.23
C GLY A 351 -11.73 28.89 -20.00
N LEU A 352 -11.92 27.59 -19.67
CA LEU A 352 -12.90 26.74 -20.32
C LEU A 352 -14.25 26.80 -19.58
N PRO A 353 -15.38 26.83 -20.31
CA PRO A 353 -16.70 26.65 -19.72
C PRO A 353 -16.77 25.33 -18.94
N THR A 354 -17.46 25.32 -17.79
CA THR A 354 -17.50 24.17 -16.85
C THR A 354 -17.88 22.85 -17.53
N ALA A 355 -18.86 22.84 -18.43
CA ALA A 355 -19.28 21.63 -19.15
C ALA A 355 -18.16 21.07 -20.04
N LEU A 356 -17.42 21.94 -20.74
CA LEU A 356 -16.31 21.56 -21.60
C LEU A 356 -15.10 21.10 -20.79
N LEU A 357 -14.83 21.78 -19.66
CA LEU A 357 -13.78 21.39 -18.72
C LEU A 357 -14.03 19.97 -18.14
N LEU A 358 -15.24 19.69 -17.65
CA LEU A 358 -15.59 18.37 -17.11
C LEU A 358 -15.47 17.29 -18.17
N GLY A 359 -15.93 17.53 -19.39
CA GLY A 359 -15.75 16.59 -20.50
C GLY A 359 -14.28 16.34 -20.86
N THR A 360 -13.46 17.39 -20.78
CA THR A 360 -12.00 17.31 -21.03
C THR A 360 -11.29 16.55 -19.90
N LEU A 361 -11.61 16.84 -18.65
CA LEU A 361 -11.08 16.13 -17.48
C LEU A 361 -11.42 14.64 -17.51
N MET A 362 -12.65 14.29 -17.86
CA MET A 362 -13.08 12.91 -18.01
C MET A 362 -12.31 12.16 -19.11
N LYS A 363 -12.05 12.82 -20.25
CA LYS A 363 -11.19 12.23 -21.31
C LYS A 363 -9.75 12.05 -20.86
N LEU A 364 -9.20 13.03 -20.15
CA LEU A 364 -7.83 12.96 -19.60
C LEU A 364 -7.71 11.88 -18.53
N GLU A 365 -8.75 11.68 -17.71
CA GLU A 365 -8.81 10.62 -16.71
C GLU A 365 -8.91 9.24 -17.38
N LEU A 366 -9.79 9.06 -18.35
CA LEU A 366 -9.92 7.82 -19.14
C LEU A 366 -8.63 7.49 -19.91
N SER A 367 -7.88 8.51 -20.35
CA SER A 367 -6.57 8.32 -21.00
C SER A 367 -5.43 8.14 -20.00
N GLY A 368 -5.71 8.14 -18.67
CA GLY A 368 -4.73 7.92 -17.62
C GLY A 368 -3.72 9.06 -17.44
N ARG A 369 -4.03 10.26 -17.89
CA ARG A 369 -3.14 11.45 -17.79
C ARG A 369 -3.37 12.26 -16.53
N VAL A 370 -4.56 12.17 -15.95
CA VAL A 370 -4.92 12.80 -14.69
C VAL A 370 -5.63 11.79 -13.79
N LEU A 371 -5.57 12.01 -12.48
CA LEU A 371 -6.26 11.24 -11.46
C LEU A 371 -7.27 12.15 -10.75
N CYS A 372 -8.52 11.69 -10.63
CA CYS A 372 -9.53 12.35 -9.81
C CYS A 372 -9.43 11.84 -8.36
N LEU A 373 -9.21 12.77 -7.45
CA LEU A 373 -9.17 12.53 -6.00
C LEU A 373 -10.54 12.85 -5.36
N PRO A 374 -10.81 12.37 -4.14
CA PRO A 374 -12.00 12.74 -3.38
C PRO A 374 -12.20 14.26 -3.34
N GLY A 375 -13.45 14.72 -3.45
CA GLY A 375 -13.78 16.13 -3.56
C GLY A 375 -13.63 16.73 -4.96
N LYS A 376 -13.57 15.91 -6.02
CA LYS A 376 -13.41 16.35 -7.42
C LYS A 376 -12.17 17.21 -7.64
N ARG A 377 -11.07 16.80 -7.05
CA ARG A 377 -9.75 17.39 -7.23
C ARG A 377 -8.93 16.55 -8.19
N TYR A 378 -8.18 17.18 -9.08
CA TYR A 378 -7.41 16.52 -10.13
C TYR A 378 -5.93 16.80 -9.99
N ILE A 379 -5.10 15.77 -10.22
CA ILE A 379 -3.64 15.81 -10.19
C ILE A 379 -3.10 15.13 -11.46
N LEU A 380 -1.92 15.54 -11.92
CA LEU A 380 -1.21 14.82 -12.98
C LEU A 380 -0.83 13.42 -12.50
N ARG A 381 -0.97 12.47 -13.40
CA ARG A 381 -0.63 11.08 -13.15
C ARG A 381 0.79 10.76 -13.62
#